data_df5c09551fc2fbf0c24ac19a0039aeea
#
_entry.id   df5c09551fc2fbf0c24ac19a0039aeea
#
_cell.length_a   1.000
_cell.length_b   1.000
_cell.length_c   1.000
_cell.angle_alpha   90.00
_cell.angle_beta   90.00
_cell.angle_gamma   90.00
#
_symmetry.space_group_name_H-M   'P 1'
#
loop_
_entity.id
_entity.type
_entity.pdbx_description
1 polymer ?
#
loop_
_entity_poly.entity_id
_entity_poly.type
_entity_poly.pdbx_seq_one_letter_code
_entity_poly.pdbx_strand_id
1 'polypeptide(L)'
;MVASLIGAVTARFRRSAVAVATAAVMLGGCASTDTGAAEVWDPLEAPNRFIFSINRAVDIIAFRPLAVLYRDWMPERAQKGVRNMLDNLGEPVTALNEVVQGSPGRAATTIGRFLVNSTIGIAGIFDVASAMGMSKTKEDAGKTVGYLAGPGVEPENGGFYIVLPLIGPSNARDGVGMAIDAAADPFSIVMFSISSTAGWIATGARYGATVIDARSRTLFALDDLEKNSVDYYAALKSAYTQQRADLIRQKREKTDGKAEIDRRDNLALVR
;
A
#
# COMPACT_ATOMS: atom_id res chain seq x y z
N MET A 1 -20.05 -24.99 23.09
CA MET A 1 -20.59 -24.02 22.11
C MET A 1 -19.54 -23.13 21.49
N VAL A 2 -18.58 -22.60 22.24
CA VAL A 2 -17.50 -21.72 21.72
C VAL A 2 -16.52 -22.44 20.77
N ALA A 3 -16.14 -23.70 21.07
CA ALA A 3 -15.22 -24.50 20.25
C ALA A 3 -15.75 -24.85 18.84
N SER A 4 -17.08 -24.98 18.69
CA SER A 4 -17.69 -25.26 17.38
C SER A 4 -17.76 -24.02 16.48
N LEU A 5 -17.85 -22.83 17.07
CA LEU A 5 -17.82 -21.55 16.33
C LEU A 5 -16.40 -21.25 15.83
N ILE A 6 -15.37 -21.51 16.63
CA ILE A 6 -13.97 -21.33 16.22
C ILE A 6 -13.62 -22.27 15.05
N GLY A 7 -14.08 -23.54 15.11
CA GLY A 7 -13.88 -24.51 14.04
C GLY A 7 -14.57 -24.13 12.72
N ALA A 8 -15.76 -23.52 12.80
CA ALA A 8 -16.49 -23.08 11.61
C ALA A 8 -15.87 -21.84 10.95
N VAL A 9 -15.35 -20.92 11.75
CA VAL A 9 -14.67 -19.70 11.28
C VAL A 9 -13.32 -20.06 10.64
N THR A 10 -12.54 -20.93 11.25
CA THR A 10 -11.25 -21.38 10.71
C THR A 10 -11.40 -22.19 9.42
N ALA A 11 -12.46 -23.02 9.31
CA ALA A 11 -12.74 -23.79 8.10
C ALA A 11 -13.19 -22.90 6.92
N ARG A 12 -13.98 -21.86 7.18
CA ARG A 12 -14.36 -20.87 6.15
C ARG A 12 -13.13 -20.05 5.71
N PHE A 13 -12.27 -19.62 6.65
CA PHE A 13 -11.04 -18.88 6.33
C PHE A 13 -10.07 -19.71 5.48
N ARG A 14 -9.89 -21.00 5.80
CA ARG A 14 -9.03 -21.90 4.99
C ARG A 14 -9.56 -22.11 3.56
N ARG A 15 -10.88 -22.22 3.38
CA ARG A 15 -11.48 -22.38 2.04
C ARG A 15 -11.39 -21.10 1.22
N SER A 16 -11.56 -19.94 1.84
CA SER A 16 -11.40 -18.65 1.16
C SER A 16 -9.94 -18.36 0.81
N ALA A 17 -8.98 -18.67 1.68
CA ALA A 17 -7.56 -18.49 1.43
C ALA A 17 -7.04 -19.40 0.29
N VAL A 18 -7.52 -20.64 0.21
CA VAL A 18 -7.17 -21.56 -0.89
C VAL A 18 -7.77 -21.08 -2.21
N ALA A 19 -9.00 -20.57 -2.22
CA ALA A 19 -9.62 -20.04 -3.44
C ALA A 19 -8.91 -18.79 -3.96
N VAL A 20 -8.46 -17.90 -3.08
CA VAL A 20 -7.67 -16.70 -3.43
C VAL A 20 -6.28 -17.08 -3.95
N ALA A 21 -5.61 -18.06 -3.32
CA ALA A 21 -4.32 -18.55 -3.79
C ALA A 21 -4.39 -19.23 -5.16
N THR A 22 -5.47 -19.96 -5.43
CA THR A 22 -5.68 -20.62 -6.74
C THR A 22 -5.99 -19.61 -7.85
N ALA A 23 -6.72 -18.53 -7.55
CA ALA A 23 -6.96 -17.45 -8.49
C ALA A 23 -5.69 -16.67 -8.84
N ALA A 24 -4.76 -16.49 -7.88
CA ALA A 24 -3.48 -15.81 -8.11
C ALA A 24 -2.54 -16.61 -9.04
N VAL A 25 -2.60 -17.94 -9.00
CA VAL A 25 -1.75 -18.80 -9.86
C VAL A 25 -2.24 -18.82 -11.32
N MET A 26 -3.55 -18.61 -11.57
CA MET A 26 -4.11 -18.60 -12.94
C MET A 26 -3.83 -17.29 -13.71
N LEU A 27 -3.34 -16.23 -13.06
CA LEU A 27 -3.06 -14.91 -13.66
C LEU A 27 -1.61 -14.77 -14.16
N GLY A 28 -0.75 -15.80 -14.00
CA GLY A 28 0.69 -15.76 -14.30
C GLY A 28 1.11 -16.11 -15.73
N GLY A 29 0.22 -16.26 -16.68
CA GLY A 29 0.57 -16.80 -17.97
C GLY A 29 0.19 -15.95 -19.18
N CYS A 30 0.95 -14.91 -19.52
CA CYS A 30 1.12 -14.46 -20.91
C CYS A 30 2.45 -13.72 -21.06
N ALA A 31 3.36 -14.29 -21.83
CA ALA A 31 4.61 -13.68 -22.25
C ALA A 31 4.32 -12.53 -23.23
N SER A 32 4.85 -11.34 -22.94
CA SER A 32 4.78 -10.18 -23.82
C SER A 32 6.04 -10.08 -24.69
N THR A 33 5.86 -9.84 -25.96
CA THR A 33 6.89 -9.50 -26.94
C THR A 33 7.35 -8.07 -26.76
N ASP A 34 8.67 -7.91 -26.80
CA ASP A 34 9.47 -6.71 -26.58
C ASP A 34 9.22 -5.64 -27.67
N THR A 35 8.75 -4.46 -27.29
CA THR A 35 8.91 -3.21 -28.04
C THR A 35 9.05 -2.04 -27.06
N GLY A 36 10.11 -1.26 -27.20
CA GLY A 36 10.61 -0.26 -26.27
C GLY A 36 9.57 0.72 -25.72
N ALA A 37 9.64 0.98 -24.44
CA ALA A 37 8.66 1.55 -23.51
C ALA A 37 7.47 0.61 -23.34
N ALA A 38 7.56 -0.30 -22.36
CA ALA A 38 6.54 -1.32 -22.11
C ALA A 38 5.17 -0.68 -21.97
N GLU A 39 4.32 -0.85 -22.98
CA GLU A 39 2.93 -0.44 -22.91
C GLU A 39 2.26 -1.19 -21.77
N VAL A 40 1.72 -0.45 -20.80
CA VAL A 40 1.06 -1.05 -19.64
C VAL A 40 -0.14 -1.85 -20.11
N TRP A 41 -0.12 -3.16 -19.89
CA TRP A 41 -1.20 -4.06 -20.29
C TRP A 41 -2.52 -3.69 -19.63
N ASP A 42 -3.45 -3.22 -20.42
CA ASP A 42 -4.74 -2.65 -20.00
C ASP A 42 -5.90 -3.23 -20.83
N PRO A 43 -6.22 -4.51 -20.64
CA PRO A 43 -7.32 -5.15 -21.37
C PRO A 43 -8.69 -4.61 -20.94
N LEU A 44 -8.75 -3.87 -19.84
CA LEU A 44 -9.96 -3.26 -19.29
C LEU A 44 -9.99 -1.74 -19.52
N GLU A 45 -9.32 -1.22 -20.56
CA GLU A 45 -9.20 0.23 -20.76
C GLU A 45 -10.55 0.95 -20.80
N ALA A 46 -11.56 0.43 -21.50
CA ALA A 46 -12.86 1.06 -21.60
C ALA A 46 -13.58 1.17 -20.21
N PRO A 47 -13.76 0.08 -19.42
CA PRO A 47 -14.29 0.18 -18.07
C PRO A 47 -13.37 1.00 -17.14
N ASN A 48 -12.05 0.91 -17.27
CA ASN A 48 -11.12 1.69 -16.47
C ASN A 48 -11.27 3.20 -16.72
N ARG A 49 -11.40 3.64 -17.96
CA ARG A 49 -11.66 5.04 -18.31
C ARG A 49 -13.01 5.53 -17.78
N PHE A 50 -14.03 4.67 -17.77
CA PHE A 50 -15.32 5.00 -17.17
C PHE A 50 -15.19 5.23 -15.65
N ILE A 51 -14.58 4.29 -14.91
CA ILE A 51 -14.36 4.45 -13.46
C ILE A 51 -13.42 5.64 -13.17
N PHE A 52 -12.39 5.85 -14.00
CA PHE A 52 -11.52 7.02 -13.91
C PHE A 52 -12.30 8.34 -14.03
N SER A 53 -13.24 8.42 -14.96
CA SER A 53 -14.09 9.62 -15.12
C SER A 53 -14.96 9.89 -13.88
N ILE A 54 -15.50 8.83 -13.25
CA ILE A 54 -16.23 8.92 -12.00
C ILE A 54 -15.31 9.41 -10.87
N ASN A 55 -14.14 8.77 -10.71
CA ASN A 55 -13.15 9.15 -9.70
C ASN A 55 -12.73 10.61 -9.86
N ARG A 56 -12.50 11.07 -11.09
CA ARG A 56 -12.17 12.45 -11.41
C ARG A 56 -13.32 13.41 -11.04
N ALA A 57 -14.56 13.04 -11.34
CA ALA A 57 -15.71 13.85 -10.97
C ALA A 57 -15.82 13.99 -9.43
N VAL A 58 -15.64 12.90 -8.70
CA VAL A 58 -15.62 12.91 -7.22
C VAL A 58 -14.44 13.72 -6.68
N ASP A 59 -13.26 13.60 -7.30
CA ASP A 59 -12.10 14.43 -6.92
C ASP A 59 -12.41 15.93 -7.06
N ILE A 60 -12.93 16.36 -8.21
CA ILE A 60 -13.23 17.75 -8.48
C ILE A 60 -14.31 18.30 -7.52
N ILE A 61 -15.35 17.50 -7.23
CA ILE A 61 -16.49 17.95 -6.44
C ILE A 61 -16.21 17.87 -4.92
N ALA A 62 -15.43 16.87 -4.47
CA ALA A 62 -15.25 16.60 -3.06
C ALA A 62 -13.78 16.59 -2.61
N PHE A 63 -12.93 15.69 -3.13
CA PHE A 63 -11.59 15.49 -2.57
C PHE A 63 -10.67 16.69 -2.78
N ARG A 64 -10.68 17.29 -3.96
CA ARG A 64 -9.84 18.45 -4.26
C ARG A 64 -10.23 19.69 -3.41
N PRO A 65 -11.50 20.10 -3.30
CA PRO A 65 -11.89 21.20 -2.39
C PRO A 65 -11.52 20.93 -0.93
N LEU A 66 -11.78 19.71 -0.43
CA LEU A 66 -11.43 19.34 0.94
C LEU A 66 -9.91 19.31 1.16
N ALA A 67 -9.13 18.87 0.19
CA ALA A 67 -7.68 18.87 0.25
C ALA A 67 -7.09 20.28 0.25
N VAL A 68 -7.65 21.20 -0.54
CA VAL A 68 -7.29 22.63 -0.52
C VAL A 68 -7.62 23.24 0.84
N LEU A 69 -8.84 23.01 1.35
CA LEU A 69 -9.25 23.50 2.67
C LEU A 69 -8.34 22.94 3.77
N TYR A 70 -8.06 21.65 3.75
CA TYR A 70 -7.16 21.00 4.70
C TYR A 70 -5.75 21.60 4.66
N ARG A 71 -5.18 21.80 3.44
CA ARG A 71 -3.86 22.39 3.26
C ARG A 71 -3.79 23.85 3.74
N ASP A 72 -4.80 24.66 3.42
CA ASP A 72 -4.73 26.09 3.60
C ASP A 72 -5.15 26.54 5.02
N TRP A 73 -6.03 25.77 5.67
CA TRP A 73 -6.55 26.12 7.00
C TRP A 73 -5.89 25.35 8.14
N MET A 74 -5.37 24.16 7.88
CA MET A 74 -4.71 23.38 8.93
C MET A 74 -3.23 23.73 9.00
N PRO A 75 -2.68 24.14 10.18
CA PRO A 75 -1.26 24.37 10.33
C PRO A 75 -0.42 23.13 9.94
N GLU A 76 0.74 23.33 9.33
CA GLU A 76 1.61 22.24 8.87
C GLU A 76 1.94 21.22 9.96
N ARG A 77 2.13 21.69 11.21
CA ARG A 77 2.38 20.80 12.36
C ARG A 77 1.20 19.86 12.64
N ALA A 78 -0.02 20.37 12.50
CA ALA A 78 -1.22 19.55 12.67
C ALA A 78 -1.38 18.55 11.50
N GLN A 79 -1.16 18.99 10.25
CA GLN A 79 -1.13 18.08 9.08
C GLN A 79 -0.11 16.96 9.28
N LYS A 80 1.12 17.28 9.77
CA LYS A 80 2.14 16.30 10.10
C LYS A 80 1.67 15.33 11.19
N GLY A 81 0.99 15.83 12.22
CA GLY A 81 0.42 14.99 13.28
C GLY A 81 -0.64 14.01 12.76
N VAL A 82 -1.56 14.47 11.92
CA VAL A 82 -2.55 13.60 11.26
C VAL A 82 -1.85 12.51 10.44
N ARG A 83 -0.88 12.89 9.63
CA ARG A 83 -0.11 11.93 8.82
C ARG A 83 0.61 10.89 9.67
N ASN A 84 1.29 11.33 10.73
CA ASN A 84 2.00 10.42 11.63
C ASN A 84 1.03 9.43 12.28
N MET A 85 -0.14 9.89 12.72
CA MET A 85 -1.18 9.04 13.29
C MET A 85 -1.70 8.00 12.28
N LEU A 86 -1.99 8.43 11.04
CA LEU A 86 -2.45 7.55 9.97
C LEU A 86 -1.38 6.50 9.60
N ASP A 87 -0.11 6.92 9.50
CA ASP A 87 1.02 6.02 9.25
C ASP A 87 1.20 5.04 10.41
N ASN A 88 1.10 5.51 11.66
CA ASN A 88 1.21 4.66 12.85
C ASN A 88 0.13 3.57 12.88
N LEU A 89 -1.10 3.89 12.48
CA LEU A 89 -2.16 2.89 12.34
C LEU A 89 -1.86 1.84 11.24
N GLY A 90 -0.99 2.14 10.30
CA GLY A 90 -0.54 1.23 9.25
C GLY A 90 0.70 0.39 9.62
N GLU A 91 1.43 0.76 10.68
CA GLU A 91 2.66 0.05 11.09
C GLU A 91 2.45 -1.46 11.34
N PRO A 92 1.35 -1.94 11.98
CA PRO A 92 1.16 -3.37 12.17
C PRO A 92 1.03 -4.16 10.86
N VAL A 93 0.38 -3.60 9.85
CA VAL A 93 0.29 -4.21 8.51
C VAL A 93 1.65 -4.21 7.83
N THR A 94 2.41 -3.11 7.96
CA THR A 94 3.80 -3.01 7.48
C THR A 94 4.67 -4.09 8.13
N ALA A 95 4.59 -4.27 9.46
CA ALA A 95 5.37 -5.28 10.18
C ALA A 95 5.03 -6.71 9.71
N LEU A 96 3.74 -7.00 9.49
CA LEU A 96 3.31 -8.29 8.95
C LEU A 96 3.93 -8.55 7.57
N ASN A 97 3.89 -7.57 6.68
CA ASN A 97 4.50 -7.65 5.36
C ASN A 97 6.03 -7.86 5.44
N GLU A 98 6.71 -7.20 6.39
CA GLU A 98 8.15 -7.38 6.62
C GLU A 98 8.50 -8.80 7.10
N VAL A 99 7.66 -9.41 7.95
CA VAL A 99 7.81 -10.82 8.34
C VAL A 99 7.68 -11.73 7.12
N VAL A 100 6.64 -11.55 6.31
CA VAL A 100 6.42 -12.33 5.08
C VAL A 100 7.57 -12.18 4.09
N GLN A 101 8.21 -11.00 4.03
CA GLN A 101 9.39 -10.72 3.21
C GLN A 101 10.69 -11.28 3.79
N GLY A 102 10.67 -12.04 4.90
CA GLY A 102 11.86 -12.60 5.54
C GLY A 102 12.74 -11.56 6.24
N SER A 103 12.16 -10.46 6.72
CA SER A 103 12.88 -9.36 7.36
C SER A 103 12.44 -9.15 8.83
N PRO A 104 12.60 -10.14 9.74
CA PRO A 104 12.08 -10.07 11.10
C PRO A 104 12.69 -8.93 11.93
N GLY A 105 13.94 -8.57 11.68
CA GLY A 105 14.59 -7.44 12.37
C GLY A 105 13.94 -6.10 12.04
N ARG A 106 13.50 -5.89 10.79
CA ARG A 106 12.72 -4.71 10.41
C ARG A 106 11.33 -4.74 11.01
N ALA A 107 10.66 -5.88 10.95
CA ALA A 107 9.36 -6.06 11.58
C ALA A 107 9.39 -5.74 13.08
N ALA A 108 10.43 -6.18 13.80
CA ALA A 108 10.63 -5.83 15.20
C ALA A 108 10.81 -4.31 15.40
N THR A 109 11.58 -3.64 14.52
CA THR A 109 11.72 -2.17 14.55
C THR A 109 10.37 -1.49 14.29
N THR A 110 9.61 -1.95 13.31
CA THR A 110 8.29 -1.40 12.96
C THR A 110 7.28 -1.58 14.11
N ILE A 111 7.26 -2.76 14.77
CA ILE A 111 6.44 -2.97 15.97
C ILE A 111 6.91 -2.04 17.12
N GLY A 112 8.22 -1.90 17.34
CA GLY A 112 8.77 -0.97 18.32
C GLY A 112 8.34 0.48 18.06
N ARG A 113 8.35 0.91 16.81
CA ARG A 113 7.84 2.22 16.38
C ARG A 113 6.36 2.38 16.71
N PHE A 114 5.54 1.39 16.34
CA PHE A 114 4.12 1.40 16.65
C PHE A 114 3.86 1.58 18.15
N LEU A 115 4.56 0.84 19.00
CA LEU A 115 4.40 0.91 20.46
C LEU A 115 4.84 2.27 21.01
N VAL A 116 6.03 2.76 20.63
CA VAL A 116 6.55 4.06 21.08
C VAL A 116 5.65 5.19 20.65
N ASN A 117 5.26 5.22 19.37
CA ASN A 117 4.42 6.29 18.82
C ASN A 117 2.99 6.24 19.38
N SER A 118 2.44 5.03 19.62
CA SER A 118 1.11 4.90 20.20
C SER A 118 1.04 5.31 21.66
N THR A 119 2.13 5.12 22.44
CA THR A 119 2.19 5.46 23.86
C THR A 119 2.76 6.86 24.08
N ILE A 120 4.06 7.05 23.89
CA ILE A 120 4.76 8.31 24.11
C ILE A 120 4.39 9.35 23.05
N GLY A 121 4.13 8.91 21.80
CA GLY A 121 3.75 9.76 20.68
C GLY A 121 2.27 10.14 20.63
N ILE A 122 1.49 9.86 21.68
CA ILE A 122 0.05 10.18 21.80
C ILE A 122 -0.73 9.64 20.59
N ALA A 123 -0.93 8.32 20.57
CA ALA A 123 -1.60 7.60 19.47
C ALA A 123 -0.96 7.83 18.08
N GLY A 124 0.33 8.16 18.04
CA GLY A 124 1.08 8.35 16.79
C GLY A 124 1.07 9.79 16.25
N ILE A 125 0.47 10.77 16.93
CA ILE A 125 0.51 12.18 16.50
C ILE A 125 1.97 12.67 16.42
N PHE A 126 2.81 12.27 17.39
CA PHE A 126 4.24 12.58 17.39
C PHE A 126 5.04 11.34 16.99
N ASP A 127 5.90 11.48 15.99
CA ASP A 127 6.83 10.40 15.57
C ASP A 127 8.08 10.39 16.47
N VAL A 128 7.89 9.96 17.71
CA VAL A 128 8.94 9.85 18.73
C VAL A 128 9.95 8.79 18.34
N ALA A 129 9.48 7.68 17.73
CA ALA A 129 10.34 6.59 17.29
C ALA A 129 11.40 7.05 16.27
N SER A 130 11.05 7.93 15.33
CA SER A 130 12.02 8.53 14.42
C SER A 130 13.04 9.43 15.15
N ALA A 131 12.62 10.18 16.18
CA ALA A 131 13.51 10.96 17.01
C ALA A 131 14.48 10.07 17.83
N MET A 132 14.09 8.83 18.14
CA MET A 132 14.94 7.81 18.77
C MET A 132 15.84 7.06 17.77
N GLY A 133 15.85 7.44 16.48
CA GLY A 133 16.69 6.81 15.45
C GLY A 133 16.09 5.54 14.83
N MET A 134 14.84 5.19 15.14
CA MET A 134 14.18 4.03 14.51
C MET A 134 13.76 4.39 13.08
N SER A 135 14.31 3.67 12.09
CA SER A 135 14.00 3.91 10.68
C SER A 135 12.55 3.56 10.34
N LYS A 136 11.88 4.45 9.59
CA LYS A 136 10.52 4.25 9.11
C LYS A 136 10.54 3.49 7.78
N THR A 137 9.71 2.47 7.67
CA THR A 137 9.45 1.73 6.44
C THR A 137 7.95 1.75 6.14
N LYS A 138 7.60 1.48 4.90
CA LYS A 138 6.20 1.31 4.48
C LYS A 138 6.12 0.16 3.51
N GLU A 139 5.48 -0.92 3.94
CA GLU A 139 5.30 -2.14 3.17
C GLU A 139 3.81 -2.44 3.05
N ASP A 140 3.42 -3.02 1.92
CA ASP A 140 2.08 -3.49 1.62
C ASP A 140 2.14 -4.86 0.94
N ALA A 141 1.01 -5.58 0.92
CA ALA A 141 0.98 -6.93 0.37
C ALA A 141 1.21 -6.96 -1.16
N GLY A 142 0.78 -5.93 -1.90
CA GLY A 142 1.08 -5.84 -3.34
C GLY A 142 2.59 -5.72 -3.61
N LYS A 143 3.28 -4.89 -2.84
CA LYS A 143 4.75 -4.76 -2.88
C LYS A 143 5.43 -6.03 -2.41
N THR A 144 4.88 -6.68 -1.38
CA THR A 144 5.39 -7.96 -0.86
C THR A 144 5.33 -9.06 -1.94
N VAL A 145 4.20 -9.21 -2.62
CA VAL A 145 4.06 -10.15 -3.73
C VAL A 145 5.04 -9.82 -4.86
N GLY A 146 5.14 -8.54 -5.25
CA GLY A 146 6.09 -8.11 -6.27
C GLY A 146 7.54 -8.35 -5.90
N TYR A 147 7.91 -8.18 -4.64
CA TYR A 147 9.24 -8.49 -4.13
C TYR A 147 9.53 -10.00 -4.16
N LEU A 148 8.61 -10.82 -3.64
CA LEU A 148 8.75 -12.27 -3.55
C LEU A 148 8.71 -13.00 -4.92
N ALA A 149 8.15 -12.36 -5.95
CA ALA A 149 8.18 -12.88 -7.31
C ALA A 149 9.60 -13.05 -7.86
N GLY A 150 10.59 -12.39 -7.24
CA GLY A 150 12.01 -12.58 -7.53
C GLY A 150 12.51 -11.84 -8.78
N PRO A 151 13.82 -12.01 -9.10
CA PRO A 151 14.47 -11.22 -10.16
C PRO A 151 14.02 -11.61 -11.57
N GLY A 152 13.37 -12.77 -11.75
CA GLY A 152 12.85 -13.21 -13.05
C GLY A 152 11.51 -12.60 -13.46
N VAL A 153 10.90 -11.80 -12.59
CA VAL A 153 9.63 -11.10 -12.86
C VAL A 153 9.87 -9.61 -12.81
N GLU A 154 9.60 -8.93 -13.92
CA GLU A 154 9.74 -7.47 -13.99
C GLU A 154 8.83 -6.79 -12.97
N PRO A 155 9.32 -5.79 -12.23
CA PRO A 155 8.54 -5.07 -11.23
C PRO A 155 7.28 -4.39 -11.77
N GLU A 156 7.29 -4.02 -13.05
CA GLU A 156 6.15 -3.48 -13.80
C GLU A 156 5.03 -4.50 -13.99
N ASN A 157 5.37 -5.79 -13.99
CA ASN A 157 4.41 -6.86 -14.19
C ASN A 157 3.56 -7.10 -12.94
N GLY A 158 2.57 -6.24 -12.75
CA GLY A 158 1.55 -6.36 -11.70
C GLY A 158 0.27 -7.07 -12.16
N GLY A 159 0.28 -7.69 -13.35
CA GLY A 159 -0.91 -8.15 -14.05
C GLY A 159 -1.60 -6.99 -14.79
N PHE A 160 -2.86 -7.18 -15.17
CA PHE A 160 -3.61 -6.15 -15.89
C PHE A 160 -3.85 -4.90 -15.01
N TYR A 161 -3.83 -3.75 -15.66
CA TYR A 161 -4.16 -2.48 -15.02
C TYR A 161 -5.66 -2.41 -14.70
N ILE A 162 -5.98 -1.83 -13.54
CA ILE A 162 -7.36 -1.62 -13.10
C ILE A 162 -7.49 -0.28 -12.37
N VAL A 163 -8.58 0.43 -12.63
CA VAL A 163 -8.94 1.62 -11.84
C VAL A 163 -9.99 1.22 -10.81
N LEU A 164 -9.66 1.38 -9.55
CA LEU A 164 -10.58 1.08 -8.46
C LEU A 164 -11.46 2.29 -8.12
N PRO A 165 -12.77 2.11 -7.89
CA PRO A 165 -13.66 3.20 -7.51
C PRO A 165 -13.16 3.89 -6.24
N LEU A 166 -13.06 5.22 -6.25
CA LEU A 166 -12.61 6.10 -5.18
C LEU A 166 -11.15 5.91 -4.72
N ILE A 167 -10.50 4.81 -5.09
CA ILE A 167 -9.11 4.49 -4.74
C ILE A 167 -8.16 4.99 -5.83
N GLY A 168 -8.53 4.82 -7.10
CA GLY A 168 -7.75 5.26 -8.24
C GLY A 168 -6.94 4.15 -8.92
N PRO A 169 -5.77 4.49 -9.49
CA PRO A 169 -4.91 3.56 -10.22
C PRO A 169 -4.47 2.35 -9.39
N SER A 170 -4.52 1.18 -9.98
CA SER A 170 -4.08 -0.08 -9.38
C SER A 170 -3.71 -1.08 -10.48
N ASN A 171 -3.31 -2.27 -10.10
CA ASN A 171 -3.18 -3.44 -10.95
C ASN A 171 -3.68 -4.69 -10.22
N ALA A 172 -3.75 -5.84 -10.88
CA ALA A 172 -4.28 -7.06 -10.29
C ALA A 172 -3.54 -7.45 -9.00
N ARG A 173 -2.20 -7.39 -8.99
CA ARG A 173 -1.36 -7.68 -7.82
C ARG A 173 -1.66 -6.74 -6.66
N ASP A 174 -1.66 -5.44 -6.92
CA ASP A 174 -1.83 -4.43 -5.89
C ASP A 174 -3.27 -4.37 -5.37
N GLY A 175 -4.28 -4.64 -6.24
CA GLY A 175 -5.67 -4.77 -5.84
C GLY A 175 -5.91 -5.95 -4.90
N VAL A 176 -5.34 -7.12 -5.21
CA VAL A 176 -5.36 -8.27 -4.31
C VAL A 176 -4.59 -7.96 -3.01
N GLY A 177 -3.44 -7.31 -3.13
CA GLY A 177 -2.65 -6.86 -1.98
C GLY A 177 -3.43 -5.96 -1.03
N MET A 178 -4.17 -4.98 -1.56
CA MET A 178 -5.04 -4.13 -0.75
C MET A 178 -6.12 -4.92 0.01
N ALA A 179 -6.72 -5.92 -0.62
CA ALA A 179 -7.71 -6.77 0.04
C ALA A 179 -7.09 -7.61 1.17
N ILE A 180 -5.86 -8.11 0.98
CA ILE A 180 -5.09 -8.82 2.01
C ILE A 180 -4.78 -7.88 3.19
N ASP A 181 -4.24 -6.69 2.90
CA ASP A 181 -3.88 -5.70 3.92
C ASP A 181 -5.11 -5.23 4.71
N ALA A 182 -6.24 -5.01 4.04
CA ALA A 182 -7.49 -4.65 4.69
C ALA A 182 -8.03 -5.76 5.61
N ALA A 183 -7.90 -7.03 5.20
CA ALA A 183 -8.29 -8.19 6.00
C ALA A 183 -7.35 -8.44 7.19
N ALA A 184 -6.09 -8.01 7.08
CA ALA A 184 -5.07 -8.16 8.11
C ALA A 184 -4.93 -6.92 9.02
N ASP A 185 -5.65 -5.83 8.73
CA ASP A 185 -5.53 -4.57 9.47
C ASP A 185 -6.14 -4.66 10.89
N PRO A 186 -5.32 -4.65 11.96
CA PRO A 186 -5.83 -4.82 13.32
C PRO A 186 -6.78 -3.70 13.74
N PHE A 187 -6.58 -2.47 13.26
CA PHE A 187 -7.48 -1.37 13.55
C PHE A 187 -8.89 -1.64 13.05
N SER A 188 -9.03 -2.04 11.79
CA SER A 188 -10.32 -2.40 11.21
C SER A 188 -10.93 -3.61 11.91
N ILE A 189 -10.15 -4.66 12.21
CA ILE A 189 -10.61 -5.85 12.91
C ILE A 189 -11.20 -5.47 14.28
N VAL A 190 -10.49 -4.64 15.07
CA VAL A 190 -10.95 -4.18 16.39
C VAL A 190 -12.21 -3.34 16.28
N MET A 191 -12.27 -2.38 15.35
CA MET A 191 -13.45 -1.53 15.19
C MET A 191 -14.68 -2.34 14.77
N PHE A 192 -14.54 -3.30 13.86
CA PHE A 192 -15.63 -4.20 13.47
C PHE A 192 -16.03 -5.20 14.58
N SER A 193 -15.11 -5.57 15.47
CA SER A 193 -15.43 -6.42 16.63
C SER A 193 -16.26 -5.71 17.69
N ILE A 194 -16.15 -4.39 17.82
CA ILE A 194 -16.99 -3.57 18.72
C ILE A 194 -18.42 -3.49 18.16
N SER A 195 -18.58 -3.08 16.92
CA SER A 195 -19.83 -3.13 16.18
C SER A 195 -19.59 -2.90 14.69
N SER A 196 -20.49 -3.38 13.84
CA SER A 196 -20.41 -3.13 12.39
C SER A 196 -20.48 -1.64 12.06
N THR A 197 -21.33 -0.89 12.77
CA THR A 197 -21.45 0.57 12.58
C THR A 197 -20.17 1.30 12.97
N ALA A 198 -19.56 0.99 14.12
CA ALA A 198 -18.28 1.56 14.54
C ALA A 198 -17.17 1.23 13.53
N GLY A 199 -17.14 -0.03 13.04
CA GLY A 199 -16.20 -0.47 12.01
C GLY A 199 -16.30 0.36 10.74
N TRP A 200 -17.49 0.53 10.20
CA TRP A 200 -17.69 1.33 8.98
C TRP A 200 -17.33 2.80 9.17
N ILE A 201 -17.76 3.42 10.28
CA ILE A 201 -17.46 4.83 10.56
C ILE A 201 -15.95 5.04 10.74
N ALA A 202 -15.30 4.25 11.58
CA ALA A 202 -13.88 4.42 11.89
C ALA A 202 -12.98 4.14 10.68
N THR A 203 -13.24 3.06 9.95
CA THR A 203 -12.48 2.69 8.75
C THR A 203 -12.71 3.72 7.63
N GLY A 204 -13.95 4.17 7.43
CA GLY A 204 -14.28 5.20 6.46
C GLY A 204 -13.66 6.55 6.79
N ALA A 205 -13.67 6.97 8.06
CA ALA A 205 -13.01 8.20 8.52
C ALA A 205 -11.49 8.14 8.32
N ARG A 206 -10.85 7.02 8.69
CA ARG A 206 -9.42 6.80 8.44
C ARG A 206 -9.08 6.86 6.95
N TYR A 207 -9.87 6.17 6.12
CA TYR A 207 -9.68 6.20 4.67
C TYR A 207 -9.84 7.60 4.11
N GLY A 208 -10.93 8.31 4.46
CA GLY A 208 -11.18 9.69 4.03
C GLY A 208 -10.04 10.64 4.43
N ALA A 209 -9.59 10.57 5.68
CA ALA A 209 -8.45 11.37 6.15
C ALA A 209 -7.16 11.05 5.37
N THR A 210 -6.90 9.76 5.07
CA THR A 210 -5.75 9.33 4.26
C THR A 210 -5.81 9.90 2.84
N VAL A 211 -6.98 9.85 2.20
CA VAL A 211 -7.18 10.38 0.84
C VAL A 211 -7.00 11.90 0.82
N ILE A 212 -7.59 12.62 1.78
CA ILE A 212 -7.48 14.08 1.87
C ILE A 212 -6.02 14.52 2.12
N ASP A 213 -5.31 13.88 3.08
CA ASP A 213 -3.89 14.18 3.33
C ASP A 213 -3.03 13.87 2.10
N ALA A 214 -3.22 12.72 1.45
CA ALA A 214 -2.49 12.36 0.24
C ALA A 214 -2.78 13.34 -0.91
N ARG A 215 -4.06 13.67 -1.14
CA ARG A 215 -4.48 14.61 -2.19
C ARG A 215 -3.94 16.02 -1.94
N SER A 216 -3.90 16.47 -0.69
CA SER A 216 -3.36 17.79 -0.34
C SER A 216 -1.90 17.94 -0.73
N ARG A 217 -1.11 16.88 -0.63
CA ARG A 217 0.31 16.85 -1.01
C ARG A 217 0.55 16.73 -2.51
N THR A 218 -0.40 16.17 -3.22
CA THR A 218 -0.28 15.92 -4.68
C THR A 218 -1.04 16.93 -5.52
N LEU A 219 -1.65 17.96 -4.92
CA LEU A 219 -2.47 18.96 -5.62
C LEU A 219 -1.77 19.52 -6.86
N PHE A 220 -0.57 20.09 -6.69
CA PHE A 220 0.18 20.68 -7.80
C PHE A 220 0.65 19.65 -8.81
N ALA A 221 1.16 18.51 -8.36
CA ALA A 221 1.70 17.50 -9.26
C ALA A 221 0.61 16.87 -10.15
N LEU A 222 -0.58 16.60 -9.60
CA LEU A 222 -1.69 16.05 -10.37
C LEU A 222 -2.35 17.11 -11.27
N ASP A 223 -2.48 18.35 -10.79
CA ASP A 223 -2.99 19.46 -11.60
C ASP A 223 -2.04 19.77 -12.77
N ASP A 224 -0.73 19.68 -12.56
CA ASP A 224 0.28 19.86 -13.61
C ASP A 224 0.27 18.70 -14.61
N LEU A 225 0.20 17.46 -14.12
CA LEU A 225 0.08 16.27 -14.96
C LEU A 225 -1.18 16.34 -15.83
N GLU A 226 -2.32 16.76 -15.27
CA GLU A 226 -3.57 16.90 -16.01
C GLU A 226 -3.48 17.97 -17.11
N LYS A 227 -2.86 19.12 -16.81
CA LYS A 227 -2.75 20.23 -17.76
C LYS A 227 -1.78 19.96 -18.91
N ASN A 228 -0.69 19.24 -18.63
CA ASN A 228 0.41 19.05 -19.57
C ASN A 228 0.34 17.71 -20.31
N SER A 229 -0.58 16.81 -19.96
CA SER A 229 -0.75 15.54 -20.67
C SER A 229 -1.81 15.66 -21.78
N VAL A 230 -1.55 15.02 -22.90
CA VAL A 230 -2.54 14.87 -24.01
C VAL A 230 -3.67 13.94 -23.57
N ASP A 231 -3.33 12.89 -22.80
CA ASP A 231 -4.25 11.93 -22.23
C ASP A 231 -3.91 11.74 -20.74
N TYR A 232 -4.70 12.36 -19.87
CA TYR A 232 -4.49 12.31 -18.42
C TYR A 232 -4.61 10.88 -17.85
N TYR A 233 -5.53 10.07 -18.39
CA TYR A 233 -5.66 8.67 -18.01
C TYR A 233 -4.37 7.89 -18.30
N ALA A 234 -3.85 8.00 -19.51
CA ALA A 234 -2.62 7.31 -19.92
C ALA A 234 -1.40 7.79 -19.12
N ALA A 235 -1.31 9.10 -18.86
CA ALA A 235 -0.23 9.68 -18.06
C ALA A 235 -0.26 9.19 -16.62
N LEU A 236 -1.43 9.14 -16.00
CA LEU A 236 -1.60 8.65 -14.61
C LEU A 236 -1.34 7.14 -14.51
N LYS A 237 -1.79 6.34 -15.51
CA LYS A 237 -1.50 4.91 -15.63
C LYS A 237 0.01 4.66 -15.67
N SER A 238 0.72 5.39 -16.50
CA SER A 238 2.18 5.28 -16.63
C SER A 238 2.91 5.70 -15.35
N ALA A 239 2.55 6.84 -14.77
CA ALA A 239 3.14 7.33 -13.52
C ALA A 239 2.96 6.35 -12.35
N TYR A 240 1.76 5.79 -12.19
CA TYR A 240 1.48 4.77 -11.19
C TYR A 240 2.34 3.51 -11.38
N THR A 241 2.38 2.98 -12.61
CA THR A 241 3.13 1.75 -12.90
C THR A 241 4.61 1.92 -12.63
N GLN A 242 5.20 3.04 -13.08
CA GLN A 242 6.61 3.36 -12.84
C GLN A 242 6.90 3.51 -11.35
N GLN A 243 6.09 4.27 -10.62
CA GLN A 243 6.26 4.46 -9.19
C GLN A 243 6.23 3.14 -8.42
N ARG A 244 5.29 2.25 -8.76
CA ARG A 244 5.18 0.92 -8.11
C ARG A 244 6.38 0.04 -8.44
N ALA A 245 6.82 0.05 -9.68
CA ALA A 245 8.01 -0.68 -10.12
C ALA A 245 9.27 -0.21 -9.37
N ASP A 246 9.46 1.10 -9.25
CA ASP A 246 10.61 1.66 -8.54
C ASP A 246 10.64 1.30 -7.06
N LEU A 247 9.49 1.26 -6.39
CA LEU A 247 9.39 0.82 -5.00
C LEU A 247 9.84 -0.64 -4.82
N ILE A 248 9.51 -1.52 -5.77
CA ILE A 248 9.91 -2.94 -5.74
C ILE A 248 11.39 -3.08 -6.08
N ARG A 249 11.90 -2.36 -7.09
CA ARG A 249 13.33 -2.34 -7.45
C ARG A 249 14.19 -1.91 -6.28
N GLN A 250 13.89 -0.77 -5.68
CA GLN A 250 14.61 -0.25 -4.52
C GLN A 250 14.61 -1.24 -3.35
N LYS A 251 13.53 -1.99 -3.19
CA LYS A 251 13.45 -3.03 -2.17
C LYS A 251 14.38 -4.20 -2.46
N ARG A 252 14.40 -4.69 -3.71
CA ARG A 252 15.29 -5.77 -4.16
C ARG A 252 16.75 -5.36 -4.02
N GLU A 253 17.13 -4.18 -4.52
CA GLU A 253 18.49 -3.65 -4.46
C GLU A 253 19.03 -3.53 -3.03
N LYS A 254 18.21 -3.00 -2.10
CA LYS A 254 18.59 -2.91 -0.68
C LYS A 254 18.82 -4.27 -0.04
N THR A 255 18.07 -5.28 -0.47
CA THR A 255 18.20 -6.63 0.05
C THR A 255 19.44 -7.32 -0.52
N ASP A 256 19.68 -7.19 -1.83
CA ASP A 256 20.83 -7.77 -2.51
C ASP A 256 22.14 -7.12 -2.03
N GLY A 257 22.17 -5.81 -1.88
CA GLY A 257 23.30 -5.08 -1.33
C GLY A 257 23.67 -5.51 0.10
N LYS A 258 22.65 -5.74 0.95
CA LYS A 258 22.88 -6.26 2.30
C LYS A 258 23.42 -7.69 2.29
N ALA A 259 22.88 -8.56 1.44
CA ALA A 259 23.36 -9.94 1.32
C ALA A 259 24.82 -10.01 0.82
N GLU A 260 25.22 -9.09 -0.06
CA GLU A 260 26.61 -9.01 -0.54
C GLU A 260 27.56 -8.51 0.57
N ILE A 261 27.17 -7.54 1.39
CA ILE A 261 27.96 -7.06 2.53
C ILE A 261 28.12 -8.19 3.55
N ASP A 262 27.04 -8.85 3.96
CA ASP A 262 27.07 -9.94 4.93
C ASP A 262 27.97 -11.10 4.43
N ARG A 263 27.97 -11.36 3.12
CA ARG A 263 28.86 -12.38 2.50
C ARG A 263 30.32 -11.97 2.58
N ARG A 264 30.66 -10.70 2.32
CA ARG A 264 32.03 -10.19 2.41
C ARG A 264 32.56 -10.23 3.83
N ASP A 265 31.74 -9.82 4.80
CA ASP A 265 32.11 -9.82 6.21
C ASP A 265 32.35 -11.25 6.71
N ASN A 266 31.49 -12.20 6.34
CA ASN A 266 31.70 -13.61 6.67
C ASN A 266 32.96 -14.20 6.05
N LEU A 267 33.32 -13.83 4.81
CA LEU A 267 34.56 -14.25 4.17
C LEU A 267 35.81 -13.63 4.82
N ALA A 268 35.66 -12.40 5.39
CA ALA A 268 36.75 -11.75 6.12
C ALA A 268 37.03 -12.38 7.49
N LEU A 269 36.02 -13.00 8.12
CA LEU A 269 36.14 -13.69 9.41
C LEU A 269 36.73 -15.10 9.30
N VAL A 270 36.79 -15.69 8.09
CA VAL A 270 37.32 -17.04 7.83
C VAL A 270 38.79 -16.99 7.37
N ARG A 271 39.35 -15.79 7.16
CA ARG A 271 40.80 -15.57 6.85
C ARG A 271 41.54 -15.12 8.10
#